data_f4f3fa37827a0d7638aac33078217709
#
_entry.id   f4f3fa37827a0d7638aac33078217709
#
_cell.length_a   1.000
_cell.length_b   1.000
_cell.length_c   1.000
_cell.angle_alpha   90.00
_cell.angle_beta   90.00
_cell.angle_gamma   90.00
#
_symmetry.space_group_name_H-M   'P 1'
#
loop_
_entity.id
_entity.type
_entity.pdbx_description
1 polymer ?
#
loop_
_entity_poly.entity_id
_entity_poly.type
_entity_poly.pdbx_seq_one_letter_code
_entity_poly.pdbx_strand_id
1 'polypeptide(L)'
;TKLVATLLESTQKIEDLFGIGFIKSKGKWFACMPTTSGTGSEVSPNAILLDESDSLKKGVVSPYLMADVAYIDPKLTWSVPAKVTAETGMDALTHCIEAYTNKFAHPMVDMYALMGIKLIAANLERAVKDGKDKEAREAMSLGSMYGGLCLGPVNTAAVHALSYPLGGEFHISHGLSNAILLPSVMKFNYSANPARYADVAIACGVEPQTDIEKTAMRGVEFITELSKKCGIPTTLTELNIPEEAVGRMAKAAMNVQRLLKNNPRTVTEADARAIYESLY
;
A
#
# COMPACT_ATOMS: atom_id res chain seq x y z
N THR A 1 11.43 -0.37 -15.62
CA THR A 1 11.92 -1.68 -16.12
C THR A 1 10.79 -2.50 -16.75
N LYS A 2 9.68 -2.84 -16.04
CA LYS A 2 8.58 -3.70 -16.53
C LYS A 2 8.04 -3.26 -17.89
N LEU A 3 7.55 -2.01 -17.99
CA LEU A 3 7.00 -1.47 -19.24
C LEU A 3 8.04 -1.31 -20.34
N VAL A 4 9.30 -0.99 -19.99
CA VAL A 4 10.39 -0.96 -20.96
C VAL A 4 10.58 -2.35 -21.57
N ALA A 5 10.69 -3.40 -20.74
CA ALA A 5 10.82 -4.77 -21.22
C ALA A 5 9.65 -5.19 -22.12
N THR A 6 8.42 -4.77 -21.77
CA THR A 6 7.21 -5.07 -22.55
C THR A 6 7.20 -4.34 -23.89
N LEU A 7 7.58 -3.06 -23.92
CA LEU A 7 7.44 -2.19 -25.10
C LEU A 7 8.59 -2.36 -26.13
N LEU A 8 9.76 -2.88 -25.72
CA LEU A 8 10.91 -3.05 -26.62
C LEU A 8 10.62 -3.89 -27.87
N GLU A 9 9.66 -4.80 -27.79
CA GLU A 9 9.26 -5.67 -28.92
C GLU A 9 7.78 -5.51 -29.28
N SER A 10 7.11 -4.50 -28.72
CA SER A 10 5.69 -4.25 -28.95
C SER A 10 5.49 -3.09 -29.93
N THR A 11 4.45 -3.20 -30.75
CA THR A 11 3.95 -2.07 -31.56
C THR A 11 2.90 -1.23 -30.83
N GLN A 12 2.53 -1.63 -29.60
CA GLN A 12 1.57 -0.88 -28.77
C GLN A 12 2.22 0.38 -28.23
N LYS A 13 1.42 1.45 -28.14
CA LYS A 13 1.82 2.67 -27.44
C LYS A 13 1.49 2.54 -25.97
N ILE A 14 2.12 3.35 -25.12
CA ILE A 14 1.92 3.30 -23.67
C ILE A 14 0.47 3.63 -23.28
N GLU A 15 -0.16 4.53 -24.01
CA GLU A 15 -1.55 4.94 -23.82
C GLU A 15 -2.54 3.78 -24.04
N ASP A 16 -2.19 2.84 -24.93
CA ASP A 16 -3.00 1.65 -25.22
C ASP A 16 -2.95 0.60 -24.09
N LEU A 17 -2.02 0.74 -23.14
CA LEU A 17 -1.78 -0.25 -22.11
C LEU A 17 -2.53 0.06 -20.79
N PHE A 18 -3.03 1.29 -20.61
CA PHE A 18 -3.72 1.66 -19.39
C PHE A 18 -4.97 0.81 -19.15
N GLY A 19 -5.02 0.15 -17.99
CA GLY A 19 -6.09 -0.75 -17.59
C GLY A 19 -5.61 -2.18 -17.32
N ILE A 20 -6.51 -3.13 -17.43
CA ILE A 20 -6.26 -4.54 -17.09
C ILE A 20 -6.29 -5.40 -18.36
N GLY A 21 -5.19 -6.14 -18.62
CA GLY A 21 -5.16 -7.15 -19.68
C GLY A 21 -4.91 -6.61 -21.09
N PHE A 22 -4.52 -5.35 -21.26
CA PHE A 22 -4.32 -4.75 -22.59
C PHE A 22 -2.94 -5.05 -23.22
N ILE A 23 -1.99 -5.56 -22.45
CA ILE A 23 -0.72 -6.04 -23.01
C ILE A 23 -0.98 -7.35 -23.75
N LYS A 24 -0.58 -7.41 -25.04
CA LYS A 24 -0.91 -8.53 -25.94
C LYS A 24 0.03 -9.73 -25.80
N SER A 25 1.27 -9.50 -25.38
CA SER A 25 2.28 -10.55 -25.27
C SER A 25 3.36 -10.22 -24.25
N LYS A 26 4.05 -11.24 -23.74
CA LYS A 26 5.26 -11.06 -22.92
C LYS A 26 6.33 -10.36 -23.77
N GLY A 27 6.97 -9.36 -23.20
CA GLY A 27 8.11 -8.69 -23.79
C GLY A 27 9.44 -9.41 -23.49
N LYS A 28 10.53 -8.64 -23.42
CA LYS A 28 11.87 -9.15 -23.09
C LYS A 28 11.90 -9.79 -21.68
N TRP A 29 12.75 -10.81 -21.55
CA TRP A 29 13.13 -11.35 -20.24
C TRP A 29 13.74 -10.24 -19.37
N PHE A 30 13.32 -10.15 -18.12
CA PHE A 30 13.87 -9.18 -17.18
C PHE A 30 13.88 -9.69 -15.73
N ALA A 31 14.87 -9.22 -14.99
CA ALA A 31 14.97 -9.41 -13.55
C ALA A 31 14.69 -8.11 -12.82
N CYS A 32 14.10 -8.22 -11.63
CA CYS A 32 13.93 -7.10 -10.70
C CYS A 32 14.81 -7.28 -9.47
N MET A 33 15.44 -6.19 -9.04
CA MET A 33 16.22 -6.11 -7.80
C MET A 33 15.75 -4.86 -7.04
N PRO A 34 14.82 -5.00 -6.07
CA PRO A 34 14.30 -3.85 -5.34
C PRO A 34 15.38 -3.21 -4.48
N THR A 35 15.38 -1.89 -4.41
CA THR A 35 16.28 -1.07 -3.57
C THR A 35 15.54 -0.41 -2.42
N THR A 36 14.23 -0.65 -2.29
CA THR A 36 13.38 -0.24 -1.18
C THR A 36 12.50 -1.40 -0.76
N SER A 37 12.07 -1.43 0.50
CA SER A 37 11.10 -2.39 1.03
C SER A 37 9.74 -1.67 1.13
N GLY A 38 8.93 -1.74 0.07
CA GLY A 38 7.68 -0.97 0.00
C GLY A 38 6.67 -1.58 -0.97
N THR A 39 6.79 -1.24 -2.23
CA THR A 39 5.76 -1.54 -3.23
C THR A 39 5.58 -3.03 -3.57
N GLY A 40 6.58 -3.89 -3.31
CA GLY A 40 6.57 -5.28 -3.77
C GLY A 40 6.42 -5.42 -5.29
N SER A 41 6.77 -4.37 -6.04
CA SER A 41 6.56 -4.31 -7.48
C SER A 41 7.30 -5.41 -8.23
N GLU A 42 8.41 -5.89 -7.70
CA GLU A 42 9.23 -6.96 -8.28
C GLU A 42 8.48 -8.30 -8.41
N VAL A 43 7.45 -8.52 -7.61
CA VAL A 43 6.62 -9.73 -7.60
C VAL A 43 5.13 -9.46 -7.90
N SER A 44 4.79 -8.28 -8.42
CA SER A 44 3.42 -7.90 -8.73
C SER A 44 3.18 -7.74 -10.24
N PRO A 45 1.95 -7.95 -10.74
CA PRO A 45 1.62 -7.76 -12.15
C PRO A 45 1.32 -6.30 -12.52
N ASN A 46 1.61 -5.34 -11.62
CA ASN A 46 1.18 -3.95 -11.74
C ASN A 46 2.34 -3.03 -12.17
N ALA A 47 2.02 -1.99 -12.93
CA ALA A 47 2.84 -0.80 -13.12
C ALA A 47 1.93 0.43 -13.07
N ILE A 48 2.31 1.43 -12.25
CA ILE A 48 1.54 2.66 -12.09
C ILE A 48 2.36 3.81 -12.67
N LEU A 49 1.73 4.61 -13.51
CA LEU A 49 2.33 5.76 -14.17
C LEU A 49 1.50 7.01 -13.90
N LEU A 50 2.16 8.15 -13.84
CA LEU A 50 1.50 9.44 -13.95
C LEU A 50 1.29 9.74 -15.44
N ASP A 51 0.04 9.91 -15.86
CA ASP A 51 -0.29 10.44 -17.18
C ASP A 51 -0.31 11.97 -17.07
N GLU A 52 0.67 12.61 -17.68
CA GLU A 52 0.83 14.07 -17.62
C GLU A 52 -0.27 14.82 -18.37
N SER A 53 -1.00 14.14 -19.27
CA SER A 53 -2.07 14.77 -20.07
C SER A 53 -3.28 15.14 -19.23
N ASP A 54 -3.55 14.39 -18.16
CA ASP A 54 -4.68 14.62 -17.25
C ASP A 54 -4.26 14.66 -15.76
N SER A 55 -2.93 14.57 -15.49
CA SER A 55 -2.34 14.55 -14.14
C SER A 55 -2.90 13.42 -13.26
N LEU A 56 -3.33 12.32 -13.85
CA LEU A 56 -3.86 11.17 -13.12
C LEU A 56 -2.88 10.00 -13.08
N LYS A 57 -2.85 9.30 -11.94
CA LYS A 57 -2.13 8.03 -11.84
C LYS A 57 -2.95 6.93 -12.49
N LYS A 58 -2.42 6.33 -13.56
CA LYS A 58 -3.03 5.22 -14.31
C LYS A 58 -2.25 3.93 -14.09
N GLY A 59 -2.99 2.84 -13.93
CA GLY A 59 -2.42 1.51 -13.75
C GLY A 59 -2.42 0.70 -15.03
N VAL A 60 -1.33 0.00 -15.28
CA VAL A 60 -1.25 -1.10 -16.25
C VAL A 60 -1.15 -2.39 -15.44
N VAL A 61 -2.07 -3.31 -15.66
CA VAL A 61 -2.13 -4.60 -14.95
C VAL A 61 -2.14 -5.73 -15.95
N SER A 62 -1.12 -6.59 -15.89
CA SER A 62 -1.02 -7.74 -16.80
C SER A 62 -0.08 -8.80 -16.21
N PRO A 63 -0.36 -10.10 -16.40
CA PRO A 63 0.59 -11.16 -16.03
C PRO A 63 1.93 -11.03 -16.78
N TYR A 64 1.95 -10.38 -17.93
CA TYR A 64 3.16 -10.11 -18.69
C TYR A 64 4.11 -9.07 -18.06
N LEU A 65 3.65 -8.34 -17.03
CA LEU A 65 4.48 -7.45 -16.21
C LEU A 65 5.18 -8.14 -15.04
N MET A 66 4.91 -9.44 -14.82
CA MET A 66 5.66 -10.20 -13.82
C MET A 66 7.10 -10.36 -14.28
N ALA A 67 8.04 -10.03 -13.39
CA ALA A 67 9.45 -10.30 -13.63
C ALA A 67 9.70 -11.81 -13.78
N ASP A 68 10.64 -12.19 -14.62
CA ASP A 68 11.03 -13.59 -14.77
C ASP A 68 11.81 -14.07 -13.56
N VAL A 69 12.56 -13.16 -12.91
CA VAL A 69 13.27 -13.39 -11.66
C VAL A 69 13.21 -12.12 -10.78
N ALA A 70 13.01 -12.32 -9.50
CA ALA A 70 13.18 -11.27 -8.49
C ALA A 70 14.31 -11.65 -7.52
N TYR A 71 15.31 -10.80 -7.38
CA TYR A 71 16.41 -10.96 -6.42
C TYR A 71 16.16 -10.01 -5.25
N ILE A 72 15.80 -10.55 -4.10
CA ILE A 72 15.52 -9.78 -2.89
C ILE A 72 16.77 -9.80 -2.02
N ASP A 73 17.66 -8.83 -2.22
CA ASP A 73 18.84 -8.64 -1.38
C ASP A 73 18.65 -7.45 -0.45
N PRO A 74 18.45 -7.66 0.87
CA PRO A 74 18.28 -6.60 1.85
C PRO A 74 19.41 -5.58 1.89
N LYS A 75 20.63 -5.96 1.49
CA LYS A 75 21.78 -5.06 1.44
C LYS A 75 21.54 -3.86 0.53
N LEU A 76 20.75 -4.03 -0.53
CA LEU A 76 20.40 -2.94 -1.44
C LEU A 76 19.53 -1.86 -0.78
N THR A 77 18.96 -2.15 0.40
CA THR A 77 18.14 -1.20 1.16
C THR A 77 18.89 -0.47 2.27
N TRP A 78 20.15 -0.82 2.57
CA TRP A 78 20.90 -0.27 3.71
C TRP A 78 21.22 1.22 3.60
N SER A 79 21.24 1.77 2.39
CA SER A 79 21.45 3.20 2.13
C SER A 79 20.16 4.02 2.07
N VAL A 80 19.00 3.36 2.21
CA VAL A 80 17.71 4.06 2.16
C VAL A 80 17.55 4.94 3.39
N PRO A 81 17.29 6.26 3.24
CA PRO A 81 17.11 7.18 4.36
C PRO A 81 15.94 6.77 5.27
N ALA A 82 16.01 7.13 6.54
CA ALA A 82 14.99 6.81 7.55
C ALA A 82 13.58 7.23 7.11
N LYS A 83 13.42 8.45 6.58
CA LYS A 83 12.14 8.94 6.06
C LYS A 83 11.57 8.04 4.97
N VAL A 84 12.37 7.68 3.98
CA VAL A 84 11.93 6.79 2.88
C VAL A 84 11.65 5.38 3.40
N THR A 85 12.45 4.89 4.36
CA THR A 85 12.21 3.60 5.02
C THR A 85 10.85 3.58 5.72
N ALA A 86 10.50 4.65 6.45
CA ALA A 86 9.22 4.79 7.13
C ALA A 86 8.05 4.79 6.12
N GLU A 87 8.13 5.65 5.11
CA GLU A 87 7.08 5.79 4.10
C GLU A 87 6.85 4.48 3.31
N THR A 88 7.93 3.87 2.83
CA THR A 88 7.82 2.63 2.04
C THR A 88 7.43 1.44 2.91
N GLY A 89 7.90 1.36 4.15
CA GLY A 89 7.52 0.29 5.08
C GLY A 89 6.05 0.35 5.49
N MET A 90 5.52 1.56 5.71
CA MET A 90 4.08 1.75 5.94
C MET A 90 3.25 1.41 4.70
N ASP A 91 3.75 1.67 3.50
CA ASP A 91 3.12 1.25 2.25
C ASP A 91 3.03 -0.28 2.15
N ALA A 92 4.14 -0.98 2.41
CA ALA A 92 4.18 -2.45 2.45
C ALA A 92 3.20 -3.03 3.48
N LEU A 93 3.12 -2.40 4.67
CA LEU A 93 2.16 -2.77 5.71
C LEU A 93 0.72 -2.57 5.24
N THR A 94 0.46 -1.46 4.55
CA THR A 94 -0.85 -1.17 3.96
C THR A 94 -1.25 -2.21 2.91
N HIS A 95 -0.33 -2.63 2.04
CA HIS A 95 -0.57 -3.71 1.07
C HIS A 95 -1.06 -4.99 1.77
N CYS A 96 -0.35 -5.41 2.82
CA CYS A 96 -0.70 -6.60 3.56
C CYS A 96 -2.05 -6.47 4.27
N ILE A 97 -2.31 -5.35 4.95
CA ILE A 97 -3.57 -5.11 5.68
C ILE A 97 -4.75 -5.04 4.73
N GLU A 98 -4.64 -4.27 3.64
CA GLU A 98 -5.73 -4.16 2.67
C GLU A 98 -6.02 -5.47 1.95
N ALA A 99 -4.99 -6.26 1.61
CA ALA A 99 -5.18 -7.57 1.02
C ALA A 99 -5.85 -8.54 2.00
N TYR A 100 -5.42 -8.56 3.27
CA TYR A 100 -6.02 -9.41 4.29
C TYR A 100 -7.48 -9.04 4.56
N THR A 101 -7.79 -7.74 4.71
CA THR A 101 -9.15 -7.27 5.03
C THR A 101 -10.03 -7.09 3.80
N ASN A 102 -9.56 -7.41 2.61
CA ASN A 102 -10.23 -7.23 1.33
C ASN A 102 -11.56 -8.01 1.26
N LYS A 103 -12.54 -7.46 0.57
CA LYS A 103 -13.81 -8.14 0.29
C LYS A 103 -13.63 -9.45 -0.48
N PHE A 104 -12.58 -9.54 -1.31
CA PHE A 104 -12.23 -10.70 -2.12
C PHE A 104 -11.00 -11.43 -1.58
N ALA A 105 -10.73 -11.33 -0.27
CA ALA A 105 -9.63 -12.02 0.38
C ALA A 105 -9.68 -13.53 0.11
N HIS A 106 -8.49 -14.15 0.01
CA HIS A 106 -8.36 -15.57 -0.33
C HIS A 106 -7.40 -16.26 0.66
N PRO A 107 -7.72 -17.43 1.19
CA PRO A 107 -6.92 -18.10 2.23
C PRO A 107 -5.43 -18.28 1.90
N MET A 108 -5.08 -18.56 0.64
CA MET A 108 -3.68 -18.64 0.22
C MET A 108 -2.94 -17.31 0.29
N VAL A 109 -3.65 -16.19 0.06
CA VAL A 109 -3.09 -14.83 0.13
C VAL A 109 -3.01 -14.37 1.57
N ASP A 110 -3.97 -14.77 2.40
CA ASP A 110 -4.02 -14.44 3.83
C ASP A 110 -2.74 -14.86 4.57
N MET A 111 -2.14 -16.00 4.19
CA MET A 111 -0.87 -16.47 4.76
C MET A 111 0.27 -15.47 4.54
N TYR A 112 0.41 -14.95 3.32
CA TYR A 112 1.43 -13.94 3.00
C TYR A 112 1.10 -12.61 3.67
N ALA A 113 -0.15 -12.18 3.63
CA ALA A 113 -0.59 -10.92 4.21
C ALA A 113 -0.33 -10.87 5.72
N LEU A 114 -0.77 -11.87 6.50
CA LEU A 114 -0.55 -11.93 7.94
C LEU A 114 0.93 -12.04 8.31
N MET A 115 1.72 -12.83 7.56
CA MET A 115 3.15 -12.92 7.79
C MET A 115 3.85 -11.60 7.46
N GLY A 116 3.45 -10.92 6.39
CA GLY A 116 3.95 -9.58 6.04
C GLY A 116 3.65 -8.56 7.13
N ILE A 117 2.40 -8.52 7.66
CA ILE A 117 2.02 -7.66 8.78
C ILE A 117 2.93 -7.91 9.98
N LYS A 118 3.10 -9.17 10.37
CA LYS A 118 3.93 -9.55 11.54
C LYS A 118 5.38 -9.08 11.38
N LEU A 119 5.99 -9.32 10.22
CA LEU A 119 7.38 -8.95 9.96
C LEU A 119 7.57 -7.43 9.96
N ILE A 120 6.69 -6.70 9.28
CA ILE A 120 6.81 -5.25 9.15
C ILE A 120 6.51 -4.56 10.48
N ALA A 121 5.43 -4.92 11.17
CA ALA A 121 5.03 -4.32 12.44
C ALA A 121 6.12 -4.45 13.51
N ALA A 122 6.80 -5.59 13.57
CA ALA A 122 7.87 -5.84 14.54
C ALA A 122 9.20 -5.14 14.20
N ASN A 123 9.45 -4.77 12.94
CA ASN A 123 10.78 -4.37 12.50
C ASN A 123 10.86 -2.98 11.86
N LEU A 124 9.74 -2.35 11.49
CA LEU A 124 9.76 -1.06 10.81
C LEU A 124 10.41 0.04 11.66
N GLU A 125 10.03 0.16 12.93
CA GLU A 125 10.62 1.14 13.85
C GLU A 125 12.13 0.94 13.99
N ARG A 126 12.60 -0.32 14.09
CA ARG A 126 14.03 -0.68 14.15
C ARG A 126 14.76 -0.25 12.88
N ALA A 127 14.21 -0.60 11.71
CA ALA A 127 14.80 -0.27 10.41
C ALA A 127 14.86 1.26 10.14
N VAL A 128 13.90 2.02 10.70
CA VAL A 128 13.88 3.50 10.62
C VAL A 128 14.94 4.09 11.53
N LYS A 129 15.08 3.58 12.76
CA LYS A 129 16.05 4.08 13.75
C LYS A 129 17.50 3.72 13.40
N ASP A 130 17.70 2.52 12.91
CA ASP A 130 19.00 2.03 12.45
C ASP A 130 18.90 1.38 11.07
N GLY A 131 19.23 2.15 10.05
CA GLY A 131 19.24 1.67 8.67
C GLY A 131 20.23 0.52 8.39
N LYS A 132 21.12 0.21 9.34
CA LYS A 132 22.10 -0.89 9.26
C LYS A 132 21.72 -2.11 10.10
N ASP A 133 20.58 -2.07 10.79
CA ASP A 133 20.02 -3.25 11.46
C ASP A 133 19.66 -4.31 10.42
N LYS A 134 20.53 -5.30 10.26
CA LYS A 134 20.43 -6.31 9.20
C LYS A 134 19.17 -7.13 9.32
N GLU A 135 18.84 -7.58 10.54
CA GLU A 135 17.65 -8.41 10.80
C GLU A 135 16.38 -7.62 10.48
N ALA A 136 16.32 -6.35 10.89
CA ALA A 136 15.19 -5.49 10.57
C ALA A 136 15.06 -5.27 9.05
N ARG A 137 16.16 -5.02 8.33
CA ARG A 137 16.15 -4.85 6.87
C ARG A 137 15.74 -6.14 6.14
N GLU A 138 16.20 -7.30 6.60
CA GLU A 138 15.78 -8.61 6.05
C GLU A 138 14.28 -8.82 6.25
N ALA A 139 13.78 -8.59 7.46
CA ALA A 139 12.36 -8.70 7.77
C ALA A 139 11.50 -7.73 6.94
N MET A 140 11.95 -6.47 6.78
CA MET A 140 11.27 -5.48 5.95
C MET A 140 11.24 -5.88 4.48
N SER A 141 12.35 -6.39 3.93
CA SER A 141 12.40 -6.82 2.53
C SER A 141 11.49 -8.03 2.27
N LEU A 142 11.48 -9.00 3.19
CA LEU A 142 10.60 -10.16 3.10
C LEU A 142 9.11 -9.77 3.26
N GLY A 143 8.80 -8.90 4.22
CA GLY A 143 7.44 -8.41 4.45
C GLY A 143 6.90 -7.61 3.25
N SER A 144 7.74 -6.76 2.64
CA SER A 144 7.40 -6.04 1.42
C SER A 144 7.12 -6.98 0.24
N MET A 145 7.97 -8.00 0.06
CA MET A 145 7.74 -9.03 -0.97
C MET A 145 6.40 -9.74 -0.74
N TYR A 146 6.06 -10.10 0.49
CA TYR A 146 4.77 -10.72 0.80
C TYR A 146 3.59 -9.81 0.46
N GLY A 147 3.69 -8.50 0.78
CA GLY A 147 2.71 -7.50 0.34
C GLY A 147 2.55 -7.48 -1.19
N GLY A 148 3.68 -7.50 -1.92
CA GLY A 148 3.68 -7.55 -3.39
C GLY A 148 3.00 -8.78 -3.97
N LEU A 149 3.20 -9.96 -3.36
CA LEU A 149 2.53 -11.21 -3.78
C LEU A 149 1.00 -11.14 -3.62
N CYS A 150 0.50 -10.33 -2.70
CA CYS A 150 -0.93 -10.13 -2.51
C CYS A 150 -1.59 -9.30 -3.63
N LEU A 151 -0.83 -8.43 -4.31
CA LEU A 151 -1.38 -7.45 -5.26
C LEU A 151 -1.94 -8.05 -6.55
N GLY A 152 -1.43 -9.20 -6.97
CA GLY A 152 -1.94 -9.90 -8.17
C GLY A 152 -3.32 -10.51 -7.92
N PRO A 153 -3.44 -11.43 -6.96
CA PRO A 153 -4.68 -12.19 -6.75
C PRO A 153 -5.78 -11.39 -6.02
N VAL A 154 -5.44 -10.47 -5.11
CA VAL A 154 -6.42 -9.76 -4.25
C VAL A 154 -6.41 -8.25 -4.48
N ASN A 155 -5.22 -7.62 -4.49
CA ASN A 155 -5.04 -6.18 -4.67
C ASN A 155 -5.35 -5.33 -3.40
N THR A 156 -5.22 -4.00 -3.56
CA THR A 156 -5.47 -2.99 -2.52
C THR A 156 -6.90 -2.47 -2.54
N ALA A 157 -7.26 -1.58 -1.61
CA ALA A 157 -8.63 -1.12 -1.39
C ALA A 157 -8.72 0.41 -1.16
N ALA A 158 -9.42 0.84 -0.10
CA ALA A 158 -9.77 2.24 0.12
C ALA A 158 -8.59 3.13 0.51
N VAL A 159 -7.58 2.63 1.24
CA VAL A 159 -6.40 3.44 1.58
C VAL A 159 -5.73 3.93 0.32
N HIS A 160 -5.47 3.01 -0.60
CA HIS A 160 -4.86 3.34 -1.89
C HIS A 160 -5.76 4.22 -2.77
N ALA A 161 -7.09 3.99 -2.75
CA ALA A 161 -8.00 4.84 -3.51
C ALA A 161 -8.00 6.29 -3.02
N LEU A 162 -8.01 6.48 -1.69
CA LEU A 162 -7.98 7.80 -1.08
C LEU A 162 -6.56 8.45 -1.15
N SER A 163 -5.50 7.68 -1.29
CA SER A 163 -4.15 8.23 -1.42
C SER A 163 -3.87 8.90 -2.78
N TYR A 164 -4.60 8.53 -3.83
CA TYR A 164 -4.34 9.04 -5.18
C TYR A 164 -4.48 10.56 -5.31
N PRO A 165 -5.52 11.22 -4.74
CA PRO A 165 -5.60 12.67 -4.77
C PRO A 165 -4.43 13.38 -4.08
N LEU A 166 -3.93 12.84 -2.95
CA LEU A 166 -2.77 13.40 -2.25
C LEU A 166 -1.52 13.38 -3.14
N GLY A 167 -1.31 12.28 -3.82
CA GLY A 167 -0.18 12.14 -4.74
C GLY A 167 -0.34 12.92 -6.04
N GLY A 168 -1.56 12.99 -6.58
CA GLY A 168 -1.84 13.64 -7.86
C GLY A 168 -1.84 15.17 -7.77
N GLU A 169 -2.52 15.73 -6.77
CA GLU A 169 -2.69 17.17 -6.62
C GLU A 169 -1.57 17.82 -5.79
N PHE A 170 -1.14 17.16 -4.69
CA PHE A 170 -0.21 17.76 -3.73
C PHE A 170 1.21 17.17 -3.81
N HIS A 171 1.45 16.25 -4.75
CA HIS A 171 2.76 15.62 -4.97
C HIS A 171 3.33 14.91 -3.72
N ILE A 172 2.45 14.50 -2.80
CA ILE A 172 2.85 13.71 -1.65
C ILE A 172 3.31 12.32 -2.13
N SER A 173 4.40 11.81 -1.57
CA SER A 173 4.90 10.48 -1.92
C SER A 173 3.83 9.41 -1.68
N HIS A 174 3.84 8.35 -2.50
CA HIS A 174 2.82 7.30 -2.43
C HIS A 174 2.75 6.64 -1.05
N GLY A 175 3.92 6.26 -0.51
CA GLY A 175 3.99 5.62 0.79
C GLY A 175 3.53 6.53 1.92
N LEU A 176 3.86 7.82 1.89
CA LEU A 176 3.40 8.79 2.87
C LEU A 176 1.88 9.00 2.79
N SER A 177 1.34 9.09 1.57
CA SER A 177 -0.11 9.21 1.36
C SER A 177 -0.88 8.03 1.93
N ASN A 178 -0.37 6.80 1.75
CA ASN A 178 -0.97 5.60 2.34
C ASN A 178 -0.79 5.57 3.87
N ALA A 179 0.39 5.94 4.36
CA ALA A 179 0.71 5.90 5.79
C ALA A 179 -0.20 6.79 6.64
N ILE A 180 -0.48 8.02 6.18
CA ILE A 180 -1.33 8.97 6.91
C ILE A 180 -2.81 8.54 6.90
N LEU A 181 -3.26 7.90 5.83
CA LEU A 181 -4.65 7.46 5.68
C LEU A 181 -4.96 6.14 6.37
N LEU A 182 -3.97 5.25 6.50
CA LEU A 182 -4.18 3.88 6.96
C LEU A 182 -4.95 3.79 8.29
N PRO A 183 -4.59 4.52 9.37
CA PRO A 183 -5.31 4.41 10.65
C PRO A 183 -6.79 4.82 10.54
N SER A 184 -7.07 5.93 9.84
CA SER A 184 -8.44 6.44 9.69
C SER A 184 -9.31 5.52 8.83
N VAL A 185 -8.75 4.93 7.77
CA VAL A 185 -9.47 3.95 6.95
C VAL A 185 -9.68 2.64 7.70
N MET A 186 -8.71 2.17 8.48
CA MET A 186 -8.88 0.99 9.35
C MET A 186 -10.01 1.24 10.36
N LYS A 187 -10.04 2.42 10.99
CA LYS A 187 -11.10 2.84 11.92
C LYS A 187 -12.48 2.88 11.25
N PHE A 188 -12.55 3.30 10.01
CA PHE A 188 -13.79 3.27 9.21
C PHE A 188 -14.24 1.84 8.92
N ASN A 189 -13.32 0.94 8.63
CA ASN A 189 -13.58 -0.39 8.10
C ASN A 189 -13.80 -1.49 9.15
N TYR A 190 -13.20 -1.38 10.37
CA TYR A 190 -13.09 -2.52 11.31
C TYR A 190 -14.43 -3.13 11.67
N SER A 191 -15.49 -2.32 11.80
CA SER A 191 -16.83 -2.78 12.15
C SER A 191 -17.50 -3.64 11.06
N ALA A 192 -17.04 -3.56 9.80
CA ALA A 192 -17.55 -4.39 8.73
C ALA A 192 -17.04 -5.84 8.79
N ASN A 193 -15.87 -6.07 9.36
CA ASN A 193 -15.32 -7.40 9.60
C ASN A 193 -14.38 -7.40 10.82
N PRO A 194 -14.91 -7.30 12.05
CA PRO A 194 -14.13 -7.19 13.27
C PRO A 194 -13.12 -8.32 13.46
N ALA A 195 -13.47 -9.55 13.02
CA ALA A 195 -12.60 -10.71 13.15
C ALA A 195 -11.29 -10.52 12.38
N ARG A 196 -11.34 -10.09 11.10
CA ARG A 196 -10.12 -9.90 10.31
C ARG A 196 -9.29 -8.72 10.82
N TYR A 197 -9.91 -7.67 11.34
CA TYR A 197 -9.17 -6.56 11.97
C TYR A 197 -8.56 -6.93 13.33
N ALA A 198 -9.18 -7.85 14.07
CA ALA A 198 -8.57 -8.44 15.27
C ALA A 198 -7.36 -9.31 14.92
N ASP A 199 -7.45 -10.12 13.85
CA ASP A 199 -6.30 -10.90 13.35
C ASP A 199 -5.14 -9.99 12.92
N VAL A 200 -5.42 -8.87 12.26
CA VAL A 200 -4.42 -7.83 11.94
C VAL A 200 -3.76 -7.31 13.22
N ALA A 201 -4.55 -6.98 14.25
CA ALA A 201 -4.04 -6.51 15.53
C ALA A 201 -3.11 -7.55 16.18
N ILE A 202 -3.53 -8.81 16.22
CA ILE A 202 -2.74 -9.92 16.76
C ILE A 202 -1.45 -10.12 15.97
N ALA A 203 -1.52 -10.05 14.63
CA ALA A 203 -0.34 -10.12 13.78
C ALA A 203 0.65 -8.98 14.03
N CYS A 204 0.16 -7.79 14.41
CA CYS A 204 0.98 -6.67 14.86
C CYS A 204 1.61 -6.88 16.25
N GLY A 205 1.25 -7.93 16.99
CA GLY A 205 1.73 -8.20 18.34
C GLY A 205 0.83 -7.63 19.45
N VAL A 206 -0.40 -7.22 19.13
CA VAL A 206 -1.38 -6.78 20.13
C VAL A 206 -1.97 -7.99 20.84
N GLU A 207 -1.99 -7.95 22.17
CA GLU A 207 -2.63 -8.99 22.98
C GLU A 207 -4.16 -8.99 22.75
N PRO A 208 -4.76 -10.14 22.43
CA PRO A 208 -6.20 -10.23 22.19
C PRO A 208 -7.01 -9.87 23.45
N GLN A 209 -8.13 -9.20 23.24
CA GLN A 209 -9.11 -8.90 24.30
C GLN A 209 -10.27 -9.88 24.20
N THR A 210 -11.06 -10.01 25.29
CA THR A 210 -12.30 -10.82 25.30
C THR A 210 -13.30 -10.33 24.25
N ASP A 211 -13.32 -9.03 24.00
CA ASP A 211 -14.13 -8.37 22.98
C ASP A 211 -13.30 -8.22 21.69
N ILE A 212 -13.78 -8.82 20.62
CA ILE A 212 -13.10 -8.84 19.31
C ILE A 212 -13.01 -7.44 18.68
N GLU A 213 -14.03 -6.59 18.89
CA GLU A 213 -14.02 -5.21 18.38
C GLU A 213 -12.99 -4.36 19.13
N LYS A 214 -12.84 -4.60 20.43
CA LYS A 214 -11.76 -3.95 21.20
C LYS A 214 -10.38 -4.38 20.71
N THR A 215 -10.21 -5.66 20.40
CA THR A 215 -8.95 -6.14 19.82
C THR A 215 -8.67 -5.44 18.48
N ALA A 216 -9.66 -5.38 17.60
CA ALA A 216 -9.55 -4.69 16.31
C ALA A 216 -9.18 -3.20 16.47
N MET A 217 -9.83 -2.49 17.39
CA MET A 217 -9.55 -1.08 17.67
C MET A 217 -8.13 -0.87 18.21
N ARG A 218 -7.64 -1.76 19.08
CA ARG A 218 -6.24 -1.70 19.54
C ARG A 218 -5.24 -1.90 18.40
N GLY A 219 -5.62 -2.63 17.35
CA GLY A 219 -4.84 -2.68 16.12
C GLY A 219 -4.73 -1.33 15.42
N VAL A 220 -5.83 -0.57 15.35
CA VAL A 220 -5.83 0.80 14.81
C VAL A 220 -4.92 1.71 15.65
N GLU A 221 -5.02 1.63 16.98
CA GLU A 221 -4.15 2.38 17.90
C GLU A 221 -2.68 2.03 17.72
N PHE A 222 -2.36 0.73 17.59
CA PHE A 222 -1.00 0.27 17.33
C PHE A 222 -0.42 0.86 16.03
N ILE A 223 -1.18 0.83 14.93
CA ILE A 223 -0.74 1.39 13.65
C ILE A 223 -0.53 2.91 13.76
N THR A 224 -1.42 3.61 14.48
CA THR A 224 -1.27 5.05 14.74
C THR A 224 0.03 5.36 15.49
N GLU A 225 0.32 4.60 16.54
CA GLU A 225 1.55 4.77 17.33
C GLU A 225 2.80 4.37 16.55
N LEU A 226 2.75 3.30 15.74
CA LEU A 226 3.85 2.90 14.87
C LEU A 226 4.16 4.01 13.85
N SER A 227 3.15 4.62 13.24
CA SER A 227 3.31 5.75 12.32
C SER A 227 4.03 6.91 12.99
N LYS A 228 3.59 7.32 14.19
CA LYS A 228 4.23 8.38 14.98
C LYS A 228 5.69 8.06 15.31
N LYS A 229 5.98 6.85 15.77
CA LYS A 229 7.35 6.40 16.11
C LYS A 229 8.28 6.38 14.90
N CYS A 230 7.74 6.17 13.71
CA CYS A 230 8.45 6.24 12.45
C CYS A 230 8.55 7.65 11.85
N GLY A 231 8.01 8.68 12.54
CA GLY A 231 8.06 10.06 12.09
C GLY A 231 7.12 10.39 10.92
N ILE A 232 6.05 9.59 10.75
CA ILE A 232 4.99 9.90 9.77
C ILE A 232 4.11 11.02 10.34
N PRO A 233 3.85 12.10 9.57
CA PRO A 233 2.88 13.12 9.92
C PRO A 233 1.51 12.52 10.24
N THR A 234 0.81 13.11 11.20
CA THR A 234 -0.49 12.61 11.64
C THR A 234 -1.67 13.43 11.14
N THR A 235 -1.39 14.59 10.58
CA THR A 235 -2.42 15.49 10.04
C THR A 235 -2.08 15.95 8.61
N LEU A 236 -3.11 16.28 7.84
CA LEU A 236 -2.96 16.86 6.50
C LEU A 236 -2.40 18.29 6.57
N THR A 237 -2.62 18.99 7.68
CA THR A 237 -2.05 20.31 7.95
C THR A 237 -0.51 20.25 7.96
N GLU A 238 0.09 19.24 8.58
CA GLU A 238 1.54 19.03 8.56
C GLU A 238 2.12 18.84 7.15
N LEU A 239 1.27 18.39 6.20
CA LEU A 239 1.61 18.23 4.79
C LEU A 239 1.29 19.49 3.96
N ASN A 240 0.87 20.59 4.60
CA ASN A 240 0.43 21.83 3.95
C ASN A 240 -0.74 21.61 2.96
N ILE A 241 -1.61 20.65 3.24
CA ILE A 241 -2.84 20.43 2.47
C ILE A 241 -3.94 21.26 3.11
N PRO A 242 -4.56 22.18 2.38
CA PRO A 242 -5.60 23.05 2.94
C PRO A 242 -6.92 22.28 3.11
N GLU A 243 -7.69 22.59 4.16
CA GLU A 243 -8.96 21.92 4.47
C GLU A 243 -10.01 22.06 3.34
N GLU A 244 -9.97 23.15 2.58
CA GLU A 244 -10.83 23.39 1.41
C GLU A 244 -10.61 22.35 0.30
N ALA A 245 -9.49 21.62 0.33
CA ALA A 245 -9.21 20.55 -0.63
C ALA A 245 -10.06 19.30 -0.39
N VAL A 246 -10.57 19.08 0.83
CA VAL A 246 -11.25 17.86 1.25
C VAL A 246 -12.38 17.46 0.29
N GLY A 247 -13.24 18.41 -0.09
CA GLY A 247 -14.37 18.12 -0.99
C GLY A 247 -13.93 17.62 -2.36
N ARG A 248 -12.90 18.26 -2.97
CA ARG A 248 -12.41 17.83 -4.28
C ARG A 248 -11.58 16.55 -4.21
N MET A 249 -10.83 16.33 -3.14
CA MET A 249 -10.13 15.05 -2.90
C MET A 249 -11.10 13.89 -2.74
N ALA A 250 -12.17 14.06 -1.95
CA ALA A 250 -13.20 13.05 -1.78
C ALA A 250 -13.86 12.68 -3.12
N LYS A 251 -14.24 13.68 -3.90
CA LYS A 251 -14.81 13.47 -5.24
C LYS A 251 -13.83 12.77 -6.19
N ALA A 252 -12.56 13.16 -6.19
CA ALA A 252 -11.52 12.55 -7.03
C ALA A 252 -11.28 11.09 -6.65
N ALA A 253 -11.26 10.75 -5.36
CA ALA A 253 -11.10 9.39 -4.87
C ALA A 253 -12.21 8.44 -5.37
N MET A 254 -13.45 8.96 -5.55
CA MET A 254 -14.56 8.16 -6.09
C MET A 254 -14.34 7.68 -7.53
N ASN A 255 -13.44 8.27 -8.28
CA ASN A 255 -13.09 7.78 -9.61
C ASN A 255 -12.26 6.48 -9.57
N VAL A 256 -11.69 6.12 -8.42
CA VAL A 256 -10.83 4.94 -8.26
C VAL A 256 -11.66 3.69 -7.90
N GLN A 257 -12.78 3.47 -8.60
CA GLN A 257 -13.72 2.38 -8.36
C GLN A 257 -13.05 0.99 -8.41
N ARG A 258 -11.99 0.86 -9.20
CA ARG A 258 -11.19 -0.36 -9.28
C ARG A 258 -10.68 -0.84 -7.92
N LEU A 259 -10.34 0.08 -7.02
CA LEU A 259 -9.87 -0.21 -5.67
C LEU A 259 -10.99 -0.15 -4.64
N LEU A 260 -11.88 0.82 -4.72
CA LEU A 260 -12.98 0.99 -3.77
C LEU A 260 -13.90 -0.23 -3.68
N LYS A 261 -14.15 -0.93 -4.80
CA LYS A 261 -14.95 -2.17 -4.82
C LYS A 261 -14.37 -3.30 -3.98
N ASN A 262 -13.07 -3.26 -3.71
CA ASN A 262 -12.35 -4.27 -2.93
C ASN A 262 -12.48 -4.04 -1.42
N ASN A 263 -12.88 -2.84 -1.01
CA ASN A 263 -12.95 -2.46 0.39
C ASN A 263 -14.05 -3.25 1.13
N PRO A 264 -13.82 -3.72 2.37
CA PRO A 264 -14.80 -4.53 3.09
C PRO A 264 -16.11 -3.77 3.36
N ARG A 265 -16.02 -2.45 3.55
CA ARG A 265 -17.17 -1.54 3.68
C ARG A 265 -17.27 -0.66 2.45
N THR A 266 -18.49 -0.48 1.93
CA THR A 266 -18.71 0.47 0.83
C THR A 266 -18.32 1.88 1.27
N VAL A 267 -17.53 2.57 0.44
CA VAL A 267 -17.10 3.95 0.67
C VAL A 267 -17.93 4.87 -0.23
N THR A 268 -18.62 5.80 0.37
CA THR A 268 -19.31 6.91 -0.33
C THR A 268 -18.42 8.15 -0.38
N GLU A 269 -18.78 9.15 -1.18
CA GLU A 269 -18.08 10.44 -1.17
C GLU A 269 -18.15 11.13 0.21
N ALA A 270 -19.28 10.99 0.90
CA ALA A 270 -19.43 11.50 2.28
C ALA A 270 -18.49 10.78 3.27
N ASP A 271 -18.32 9.45 3.14
CA ASP A 271 -17.37 8.69 3.97
C ASP A 271 -15.93 9.11 3.68
N ALA A 272 -15.57 9.24 2.40
CA ALA A 272 -14.24 9.70 2.00
C ALA A 272 -13.94 11.09 2.56
N ARG A 273 -14.92 11.99 2.49
CA ARG A 273 -14.83 13.33 3.08
C ARG A 273 -14.60 13.27 4.59
N ALA A 274 -15.40 12.49 5.32
CA ALA A 274 -15.27 12.32 6.76
C ALA A 274 -13.90 11.72 7.17
N ILE A 275 -13.36 10.79 6.37
CA ILE A 275 -12.02 10.25 6.58
C ILE A 275 -10.95 11.34 6.45
N TYR A 276 -11.00 12.16 5.39
CA TYR A 276 -10.04 13.28 5.24
C TYR A 276 -10.21 14.33 6.34
N GLU A 277 -11.45 14.72 6.69
CA GLU A 277 -11.74 15.67 7.78
C GLU A 277 -11.18 15.18 9.12
N SER A 278 -11.13 13.87 9.37
CA SER A 278 -10.58 13.30 10.60
C SER A 278 -9.05 13.44 10.72
N LEU A 279 -8.38 13.94 9.69
CA LEU A 279 -6.93 14.13 9.63
C LEU A 279 -6.52 15.62 9.81
N TYR A 280 -7.44 16.51 10.17
CA TYR A 280 -7.19 17.89 10.59
C TYR A 280 -7.38 18.05 12.09
#